data_8fd59e2285885c01196a1fb3d2cdcb60
#
_entry.id   8fd59e2285885c01196a1fb3d2cdcb60
#
_cell.length_a   1.000
_cell.length_b   1.000
_cell.length_c   1.000
_cell.angle_alpha   90.00
_cell.angle_beta   90.00
_cell.angle_gamma   90.00
#
_symmetry.space_group_name_H-M   'P 1'
#
loop_
_entity.id
_entity.type
_entity.pdbx_description
1 polymer ?
#
loop_
_entity_poly.entity_id
_entity_poly.type
_entity_poly.pdbx_seq_one_letter_code
_entity_poly.pdbx_strand_id
1 'polypeptide(L)'
;SVAALKDRKNTAPKIVLVYGTIDFDTDDNGKPLTMKDYMVDGYDFQQYLETHKPQSTAPKSLKDEQEAKRKASQKNQSKSITVHVPSNTSIIGMDNAKLKGVNLVLDSDNVIIRNIQFESPYDYFPAWDPNDGPEGNWNSQYDSISIKGGTHIWIDHSSFQDGPETVEKYFGRKYEHRDGLVDITNEADYITISYSTFENHNKTMLIGSSDSKISDEGKLHVTLHHNYFHNVVQRLPRVRFGQVHVYNNYFASDTTNGEYAYAYALGVGKNSQIYAENNVADIVGKDYTSFVKVFGGKQLTTVNNMFNGQIIDTFNDTLTPVDWKPELFTKIDPVNEVKENVLRNAGANNINR
;
A
#
# COMPACT_ATOMS: atom_id res chain seq x y z
N SER A 1 -16.51 -2.24 17.82
CA SER A 1 -15.27 -2.11 18.58
C SER A 1 -14.21 -3.10 18.04
N VAL A 2 -12.95 -2.77 18.22
CA VAL A 2 -11.82 -3.64 17.86
C VAL A 2 -11.94 -5.02 18.54
N ALA A 3 -12.61 -5.11 19.68
CA ALA A 3 -12.88 -6.36 20.38
C ALA A 3 -13.58 -7.41 19.50
N ALA A 4 -14.43 -6.99 18.56
CA ALA A 4 -15.11 -7.90 17.64
C ALA A 4 -14.14 -8.61 16.65
N LEU A 5 -12.94 -8.08 16.49
CA LEU A 5 -11.91 -8.61 15.60
C LEU A 5 -10.78 -9.33 16.35
N LYS A 6 -10.77 -9.30 17.70
CA LYS A 6 -9.68 -9.88 18.50
C LYS A 6 -9.63 -11.41 18.46
N ASP A 7 -10.75 -12.08 18.27
CA ASP A 7 -10.78 -13.53 18.16
C ASP A 7 -10.67 -13.95 16.69
N ARG A 8 -9.45 -13.98 16.19
CA ARG A 8 -9.16 -14.35 14.79
C ARG A 8 -9.53 -15.79 14.44
N LYS A 9 -9.76 -16.65 15.42
CA LYS A 9 -10.20 -18.05 15.22
C LYS A 9 -11.70 -18.19 15.05
N ASN A 10 -12.46 -17.17 15.44
CA ASN A 10 -13.90 -17.15 15.26
C ASN A 10 -14.22 -16.78 13.81
N THR A 11 -14.49 -17.78 12.98
CA THR A 11 -14.79 -17.63 11.56
C THR A 11 -16.28 -17.56 11.25
N ALA A 12 -17.14 -17.47 12.26
CA ALA A 12 -18.57 -17.26 12.04
C ALA A 12 -18.79 -15.94 11.28
N PRO A 13 -19.69 -15.92 10.29
CA PRO A 13 -19.99 -14.70 9.55
C PRO A 13 -20.36 -13.53 10.46
N LYS A 14 -19.72 -12.38 10.24
CA LYS A 14 -19.99 -11.19 11.06
C LYS A 14 -19.85 -9.91 10.23
N ILE A 15 -20.61 -8.91 10.66
CA ILE A 15 -20.51 -7.55 10.15
C ILE A 15 -20.05 -6.67 11.30
N VAL A 16 -18.93 -5.99 11.11
CA VAL A 16 -18.38 -5.04 12.08
C VAL A 16 -18.62 -3.63 11.54
N LEU A 17 -19.42 -2.85 12.26
CA LEU A 17 -19.70 -1.46 11.90
C LEU A 17 -18.70 -0.54 12.61
N VAL A 18 -18.10 0.36 11.85
CA VAL A 18 -17.12 1.33 12.35
C VAL A 18 -17.76 2.71 12.33
N TYR A 19 -17.72 3.40 13.47
CA TYR A 19 -18.24 4.75 13.64
C TYR A 19 -17.13 5.69 14.10
N GLY A 20 -17.05 6.86 13.51
CA GLY A 20 -16.10 7.90 13.93
C GLY A 20 -14.64 7.48 13.75
N THR A 21 -13.76 8.14 14.49
CA THR A 21 -12.31 7.91 14.41
C THR A 21 -11.84 6.98 15.52
N ILE A 22 -11.09 5.95 15.14
CA ILE A 22 -10.39 5.05 16.06
C ILE A 22 -8.89 5.23 15.80
N ASP A 23 -8.17 5.68 16.81
CA ASP A 23 -6.71 5.81 16.79
C ASP A 23 -6.09 4.58 17.45
N PHE A 24 -5.24 3.86 16.69
CA PHE A 24 -4.63 2.61 17.16
C PHE A 24 -3.36 2.83 17.99
N ASP A 25 -2.76 4.02 17.92
CA ASP A 25 -1.68 4.42 18.83
C ASP A 25 -2.27 5.02 20.13
N THR A 26 -3.13 4.27 20.77
CA THR A 26 -3.74 4.62 22.06
C THR A 26 -3.77 3.42 22.98
N ASP A 27 -3.73 3.67 24.29
CA ASP A 27 -3.96 2.62 25.28
C ASP A 27 -5.46 2.32 25.45
N ASP A 28 -5.77 1.36 26.33
CA ASP A 28 -7.17 0.96 26.59
C ASP A 28 -8.03 2.07 27.20
N ASN A 29 -7.42 3.12 27.71
CA ASN A 29 -8.10 4.30 28.28
C ASN A 29 -8.18 5.47 27.27
N GLY A 30 -7.72 5.25 26.02
CA GLY A 30 -7.71 6.28 24.99
C GLY A 30 -6.57 7.29 25.10
N LYS A 31 -5.56 7.03 25.94
CA LYS A 31 -4.38 7.88 26.02
C LYS A 31 -3.48 7.66 24.79
N PRO A 32 -3.08 8.73 24.09
CA PRO A 32 -2.14 8.60 22.97
C PRO A 32 -0.82 7.96 23.39
N LEU A 33 -0.35 7.02 22.56
CA LEU A 33 0.95 6.37 22.72
C LEU A 33 1.91 6.93 21.69
N THR A 34 3.14 7.19 22.14
CA THR A 34 4.22 7.74 21.32
C THR A 34 5.42 6.81 21.35
N MET A 35 6.50 7.21 20.67
CA MET A 35 7.77 6.47 20.67
C MET A 35 8.19 6.05 22.08
N LYS A 36 8.10 6.96 23.05
CA LYS A 36 8.53 6.70 24.44
C LYS A 36 7.75 5.55 25.09
N ASP A 37 6.49 5.43 24.76
CA ASP A 37 5.62 4.39 25.34
C ASP A 37 5.94 2.99 24.80
N TYR A 38 6.46 2.91 23.58
CA TYR A 38 6.82 1.64 22.94
C TYR A 38 8.27 1.23 23.14
N MET A 39 9.15 2.18 23.48
CA MET A 39 10.59 1.91 23.65
C MET A 39 10.84 0.90 24.75
N VAL A 40 11.69 -0.08 24.46
CA VAL A 40 12.25 -0.96 25.52
C VAL A 40 13.36 -0.26 26.24
N ASP A 41 13.64 -0.69 27.48
CA ASP A 41 14.73 -0.15 28.27
C ASP A 41 16.07 -0.31 27.54
N GLY A 42 16.85 0.77 27.55
CA GLY A 42 18.16 0.80 26.93
C GLY A 42 18.17 1.08 25.43
N TYR A 43 17.02 1.18 24.76
CA TYR A 43 17.00 1.72 23.41
C TYR A 43 17.30 3.21 23.46
N ASP A 44 18.25 3.64 22.63
CA ASP A 44 18.67 5.03 22.51
C ASP A 44 18.84 5.36 21.03
N PHE A 45 17.99 6.24 20.53
CA PHE A 45 17.99 6.58 19.10
C PHE A 45 19.31 7.24 18.65
N GLN A 46 19.89 8.08 19.47
CA GLN A 46 21.19 8.69 19.15
C GLN A 46 22.29 7.62 19.07
N GLN A 47 22.26 6.67 19.97
CA GLN A 47 23.19 5.55 19.97
C GLN A 47 22.95 4.63 18.76
N TYR A 48 21.70 4.41 18.38
CA TYR A 48 21.36 3.70 17.14
C TYR A 48 21.98 4.42 15.93
N LEU A 49 21.82 5.73 15.81
CA LEU A 49 22.40 6.53 14.72
C LEU A 49 23.94 6.42 14.70
N GLU A 50 24.60 6.58 15.86
CA GLU A 50 26.06 6.49 15.94
C GLU A 50 26.61 5.13 15.52
N THR A 51 25.88 4.06 15.83
CA THR A 51 26.33 2.69 15.52
C THR A 51 26.01 2.25 14.09
N HIS A 52 24.98 2.85 13.45
CA HIS A 52 24.53 2.46 12.11
C HIS A 52 24.95 3.43 11.00
N LYS A 53 25.49 4.60 11.35
CA LYS A 53 25.92 5.56 10.33
C LYS A 53 26.94 4.95 9.37
N PRO A 54 26.94 5.35 8.10
CA PRO A 54 27.98 4.91 7.16
C PRO A 54 29.38 5.14 7.74
N GLN A 55 30.26 4.16 7.58
CA GLN A 55 31.62 4.19 8.11
C GLN A 55 31.73 4.35 9.63
N SER A 56 30.74 3.93 10.37
CA SER A 56 30.79 3.91 11.83
C SER A 56 31.95 3.04 12.31
N THR A 57 32.70 3.54 13.31
CA THR A 57 33.76 2.80 14.02
C THR A 57 33.26 2.20 15.33
N ALA A 58 31.99 2.29 15.63
CA ALA A 58 31.42 1.75 16.85
C ALA A 58 31.56 0.22 16.91
N PRO A 59 31.69 -0.36 18.13
CA PRO A 59 31.73 -1.81 18.26
C PRO A 59 30.49 -2.50 17.69
N LYS A 60 30.71 -3.62 16.98
CA LYS A 60 29.59 -4.40 16.41
C LYS A 60 28.61 -4.86 17.49
N SER A 61 29.10 -5.20 18.69
CA SER A 61 28.26 -5.60 19.83
C SER A 61 27.24 -4.51 20.20
N LEU A 62 27.63 -3.25 20.18
CA LEU A 62 26.77 -2.13 20.50
C LEU A 62 25.75 -1.89 19.37
N LYS A 63 26.20 -2.02 18.12
CA LYS A 63 25.31 -1.95 16.95
C LYS A 63 24.22 -3.03 17.01
N ASP A 64 24.62 -4.29 17.26
CA ASP A 64 23.69 -5.42 17.35
C ASP A 64 22.72 -5.26 18.54
N GLU A 65 23.18 -4.74 19.66
CA GLU A 65 22.35 -4.44 20.83
C GLU A 65 21.27 -3.40 20.50
N GLN A 66 21.65 -2.29 19.89
CA GLN A 66 20.68 -1.25 19.52
C GLN A 66 19.69 -1.71 18.44
N GLU A 67 20.12 -2.52 17.49
CA GLU A 67 19.22 -3.11 16.50
C GLU A 67 18.22 -4.07 17.16
N ALA A 68 18.65 -4.91 18.09
CA ALA A 68 17.75 -5.80 18.83
C ALA A 68 16.70 -5.00 19.64
N LYS A 69 17.13 -3.90 20.26
CA LYS A 69 16.23 -3.02 21.03
C LYS A 69 15.28 -2.24 20.13
N ARG A 70 15.74 -1.81 18.95
CA ARG A 70 14.86 -1.22 17.94
C ARG A 70 13.76 -2.19 17.54
N LYS A 71 14.12 -3.43 17.19
CA LYS A 71 13.16 -4.48 16.81
C LYS A 71 12.16 -4.78 17.94
N ALA A 72 12.62 -4.87 19.17
CA ALA A 72 11.76 -5.11 20.32
C ALA A 72 10.77 -3.96 20.54
N SER A 73 11.23 -2.72 20.38
CA SER A 73 10.40 -1.53 20.46
C SER A 73 9.35 -1.49 19.34
N GLN A 74 9.76 -1.76 18.12
CA GLN A 74 8.86 -1.86 16.98
C GLN A 74 7.80 -2.94 17.20
N LYS A 75 8.16 -4.07 17.77
CA LYS A 75 7.22 -5.15 18.13
C LYS A 75 6.18 -4.69 19.15
N ASN A 76 6.57 -3.85 20.11
CA ASN A 76 5.63 -3.29 21.07
C ASN A 76 4.57 -2.43 20.37
N GLN A 77 4.98 -1.59 19.42
CA GLN A 77 4.02 -0.83 18.60
C GLN A 77 3.14 -1.77 17.79
N SER A 78 3.73 -2.78 17.16
CA SER A 78 2.97 -3.76 16.36
C SER A 78 1.83 -4.41 17.15
N LYS A 79 2.03 -4.72 18.41
CA LYS A 79 0.98 -5.29 19.27
C LYS A 79 -0.21 -4.35 19.46
N SER A 80 0.02 -3.04 19.49
CA SER A 80 -1.04 -2.04 19.60
C SER A 80 -1.81 -1.84 18.30
N ILE A 81 -1.12 -1.80 17.16
CA ILE A 81 -1.69 -1.34 15.89
C ILE A 81 -2.10 -2.46 14.94
N THR A 82 -1.63 -3.69 15.15
CA THR A 82 -1.89 -4.80 14.22
C THR A 82 -3.15 -5.55 14.60
N VAL A 83 -4.03 -5.72 13.64
CA VAL A 83 -5.27 -6.49 13.78
C VAL A 83 -5.32 -7.55 12.69
N HIS A 84 -5.38 -8.81 13.07
CA HIS A 84 -5.64 -9.92 12.16
C HIS A 84 -7.13 -10.09 12.00
N VAL A 85 -7.64 -9.87 10.79
CA VAL A 85 -9.07 -9.93 10.51
C VAL A 85 -9.50 -11.39 10.33
N PRO A 86 -10.52 -11.87 11.08
CA PRO A 86 -11.01 -13.24 10.89
C PRO A 86 -11.65 -13.45 9.52
N SER A 87 -11.70 -14.71 9.06
CA SER A 87 -12.45 -15.07 7.85
C SER A 87 -13.94 -14.74 7.99
N ASN A 88 -14.62 -14.58 6.87
CA ASN A 88 -16.06 -14.32 6.79
C ASN A 88 -16.49 -13.03 7.52
N THR A 89 -15.65 -12.00 7.42
CA THR A 89 -15.88 -10.72 8.13
C THR A 89 -16.06 -9.59 7.12
N SER A 90 -17.11 -8.79 7.33
CA SER A 90 -17.29 -7.52 6.63
C SER A 90 -17.05 -6.37 7.61
N ILE A 91 -16.14 -5.46 7.29
CA ILE A 91 -15.87 -4.24 8.07
C ILE A 91 -16.43 -3.07 7.27
N ILE A 92 -17.50 -2.49 7.77
CA ILE A 92 -18.24 -1.44 7.05
C ILE A 92 -18.16 -0.13 7.84
N GLY A 93 -17.67 0.91 7.18
CA GLY A 93 -17.66 2.25 7.74
C GLY A 93 -19.04 2.88 7.66
N MET A 94 -19.45 3.46 8.77
CA MET A 94 -20.62 4.31 8.85
C MET A 94 -20.19 5.77 8.68
N ASP A 95 -21.00 6.73 9.02
CA ASP A 95 -20.69 8.13 8.78
C ASP A 95 -19.31 8.54 9.30
N ASN A 96 -18.46 9.00 8.37
CA ASN A 96 -17.11 9.49 8.65
C ASN A 96 -16.21 8.51 9.43
N ALA A 97 -16.38 7.20 9.20
CA ALA A 97 -15.54 6.20 9.82
C ALA A 97 -14.08 6.36 9.39
N LYS A 98 -13.16 6.43 10.36
CA LYS A 98 -11.74 6.55 10.14
C LYS A 98 -10.96 5.63 11.07
N LEU A 99 -10.05 4.87 10.49
CA LEU A 99 -9.06 4.07 11.23
C LEU A 99 -7.69 4.74 11.05
N LYS A 100 -7.15 5.24 12.15
CA LYS A 100 -5.89 5.97 12.16
C LYS A 100 -4.77 5.10 12.71
N GLY A 101 -3.75 4.85 11.89
CA GLY A 101 -2.56 4.14 12.30
C GLY A 101 -2.71 2.64 12.47
N VAL A 102 -3.76 2.03 11.94
CA VAL A 102 -3.95 0.59 12.00
C VAL A 102 -3.14 -0.12 10.91
N ASN A 103 -2.63 -1.30 11.23
CA ASN A 103 -2.21 -2.29 10.26
C ASN A 103 -3.19 -3.47 10.30
N LEU A 104 -4.12 -3.49 9.34
CA LEU A 104 -5.00 -4.65 9.15
C LEU A 104 -4.25 -5.73 8.38
N VAL A 105 -4.12 -6.90 8.97
CA VAL A 105 -3.53 -8.07 8.33
C VAL A 105 -4.65 -9.02 7.91
N LEU A 106 -4.74 -9.30 6.61
CA LEU A 106 -5.71 -10.20 6.02
C LEU A 106 -4.99 -11.48 5.60
N ASP A 107 -4.85 -12.37 6.54
CA ASP A 107 -4.34 -13.73 6.38
C ASP A 107 -5.48 -14.77 6.48
N SER A 108 -6.66 -14.36 6.05
CA SER A 108 -7.93 -15.08 6.14
C SER A 108 -8.73 -14.91 4.85
N ASP A 109 -9.85 -15.63 4.73
CA ASP A 109 -10.63 -15.69 3.50
C ASP A 109 -12.01 -15.04 3.65
N ASN A 110 -12.52 -14.52 2.52
CA ASN A 110 -13.86 -13.93 2.47
C ASN A 110 -14.01 -12.74 3.42
N VAL A 111 -13.27 -11.67 3.10
CA VAL A 111 -13.27 -10.42 3.86
C VAL A 111 -13.68 -9.26 2.97
N ILE A 112 -14.56 -8.41 3.49
CA ILE A 112 -14.97 -7.17 2.83
C ILE A 112 -14.60 -6.00 3.73
N ILE A 113 -13.94 -4.99 3.14
CA ILE A 113 -13.66 -3.72 3.81
C ILE A 113 -14.27 -2.61 2.94
N ARG A 114 -15.20 -1.85 3.50
CA ARG A 114 -15.98 -0.91 2.74
C ARG A 114 -16.24 0.40 3.47
N ASN A 115 -16.09 1.51 2.77
CA ASN A 115 -16.47 2.85 3.24
C ASN A 115 -15.68 3.33 4.46
N ILE A 116 -14.38 3.10 4.48
CA ILE A 116 -13.51 3.48 5.61
C ILE A 116 -12.40 4.40 5.12
N GLN A 117 -12.11 5.44 5.90
CA GLN A 117 -10.92 6.26 5.74
C GLN A 117 -9.77 5.65 6.54
N PHE A 118 -8.61 5.50 5.90
CA PHE A 118 -7.39 5.02 6.54
C PHE A 118 -6.33 6.12 6.53
N GLU A 119 -5.79 6.43 7.70
CA GLU A 119 -4.53 7.12 7.82
C GLU A 119 -3.44 6.09 8.05
N SER A 120 -2.41 6.07 7.21
CA SER A 120 -1.38 5.03 7.25
C SER A 120 -0.64 4.99 8.59
N PRO A 121 -0.17 3.80 9.01
CA PRO A 121 0.61 3.67 10.25
C PRO A 121 1.88 4.51 10.21
N TYR A 122 2.21 5.10 11.35
CA TYR A 122 3.46 5.83 11.57
C TYR A 122 4.38 4.93 12.40
N ASP A 123 5.37 4.30 11.74
CA ASP A 123 6.36 3.46 12.40
C ASP A 123 7.32 4.35 13.18
N TYR A 124 7.33 4.23 14.50
CA TYR A 124 8.26 4.99 15.34
C TYR A 124 9.70 4.47 15.28
N PHE A 125 9.92 3.29 14.71
CA PHE A 125 11.20 2.60 14.73
C PHE A 125 11.66 2.09 13.36
N PRO A 126 11.75 2.96 12.33
CA PRO A 126 12.30 2.53 11.04
C PRO A 126 13.71 1.96 11.18
N ALA A 127 14.03 0.99 10.35
CA ALA A 127 15.35 0.36 10.30
C ALA A 127 16.22 0.99 9.22
N TRP A 128 17.49 1.19 9.53
CA TRP A 128 18.49 1.53 8.51
C TRP A 128 18.93 0.27 7.76
N ASP A 129 18.78 0.27 6.44
CA ASP A 129 19.27 -0.78 5.55
C ASP A 129 20.36 -0.20 4.63
N PRO A 130 21.64 -0.53 4.87
CA PRO A 130 22.76 -0.03 4.05
C PRO A 130 22.75 -0.59 2.62
N ASN A 131 22.00 -1.65 2.37
CA ASN A 131 21.93 -2.33 1.06
C ASN A 131 20.69 -1.94 0.25
N ASP A 132 19.83 -1.10 0.77
CA ASP A 132 18.68 -0.59 0.03
C ASP A 132 19.09 0.62 -0.82
N GLY A 133 19.37 0.34 -2.09
CA GLY A 133 19.91 1.32 -3.02
C GLY A 133 21.41 1.59 -2.80
N PRO A 134 22.02 2.45 -3.62
CA PRO A 134 23.47 2.70 -3.58
C PRO A 134 23.94 3.43 -2.32
N GLU A 135 23.06 4.14 -1.65
CA GLU A 135 23.36 4.96 -0.46
C GLU A 135 22.73 4.44 0.82
N GLY A 136 22.01 3.31 0.75
CA GLY A 136 21.19 2.82 1.85
C GLY A 136 19.88 3.60 1.98
N ASN A 137 18.98 3.11 2.82
CA ASN A 137 17.69 3.77 3.06
C ASN A 137 17.10 3.36 4.41
N TRP A 138 16.10 4.14 4.86
CA TRP A 138 15.28 3.82 6.02
C TRP A 138 14.05 3.05 5.58
N ASN A 139 13.74 1.97 6.28
CA ASN A 139 12.60 1.11 6.00
C ASN A 139 11.65 1.04 7.19
N SER A 140 10.40 1.38 6.96
CA SER A 140 9.30 1.18 7.90
C SER A 140 8.59 -0.15 7.61
N GLN A 141 7.83 -0.62 8.58
CA GLN A 141 7.28 -1.99 8.56
C GLN A 141 5.81 -2.09 8.18
N TYR A 142 5.00 -1.06 8.45
CA TYR A 142 3.55 -1.22 8.50
C TYR A 142 2.84 -0.66 7.27
N ASP A 143 1.88 -1.42 6.73
CA ASP A 143 0.90 -0.97 5.74
C ASP A 143 -0.44 -0.67 6.41
N SER A 144 -1.30 0.11 5.77
CA SER A 144 -2.69 0.23 6.23
C SER A 144 -3.40 -1.12 6.16
N ILE A 145 -3.26 -1.81 5.01
CA ILE A 145 -3.77 -3.17 4.84
C ILE A 145 -2.66 -4.04 4.24
N SER A 146 -2.34 -5.13 4.93
CA SER A 146 -1.42 -6.15 4.45
C SER A 146 -2.21 -7.42 4.16
N ILE A 147 -2.47 -7.72 2.89
CA ILE A 147 -3.11 -8.97 2.49
C ILE A 147 -2.01 -10.03 2.33
N LYS A 148 -1.89 -10.90 3.33
CA LYS A 148 -0.84 -11.94 3.39
C LYS A 148 -1.49 -13.32 3.32
N GLY A 149 -1.59 -13.89 2.12
CA GLY A 149 -2.15 -15.21 1.92
C GLY A 149 -3.68 -15.28 1.96
N GLY A 150 -4.35 -14.18 2.24
CA GLY A 150 -5.82 -14.13 2.25
C GLY A 150 -6.39 -14.27 0.83
N THR A 151 -7.57 -14.90 0.72
CA THR A 151 -8.26 -15.09 -0.57
C THR A 151 -9.69 -14.57 -0.52
N HIS A 152 -10.22 -14.20 -1.70
CA HIS A 152 -11.61 -13.69 -1.83
C HIS A 152 -11.82 -12.48 -0.93
N ILE A 153 -11.08 -11.41 -1.24
CA ILE A 153 -11.10 -10.16 -0.48
C ILE A 153 -11.54 -9.03 -1.39
N TRP A 154 -12.45 -8.22 -0.88
CA TRP A 154 -12.94 -7.04 -1.56
C TRP A 154 -12.75 -5.80 -0.70
N ILE A 155 -11.98 -4.83 -1.21
CA ILE A 155 -11.81 -3.51 -0.62
C ILE A 155 -12.53 -2.52 -1.53
N ASP A 156 -13.51 -1.79 -0.99
CA ASP A 156 -14.39 -0.95 -1.79
C ASP A 156 -14.67 0.39 -1.12
N HIS A 157 -14.76 1.45 -1.93
CA HIS A 157 -15.11 2.80 -1.49
C HIS A 157 -14.38 3.22 -0.20
N SER A 158 -13.08 2.97 -0.16
CA SER A 158 -12.24 3.34 0.98
C SER A 158 -11.19 4.37 0.55
N SER A 159 -10.71 5.15 1.51
CA SER A 159 -9.75 6.21 1.25
C SER A 159 -8.47 5.98 2.06
N PHE A 160 -7.32 6.07 1.41
CA PHE A 160 -6.01 5.80 1.99
C PHE A 160 -5.10 7.02 1.80
N GLN A 161 -4.50 7.51 2.88
CA GLN A 161 -3.52 8.60 2.82
C GLN A 161 -2.62 8.60 4.04
N ASP A 162 -1.52 9.36 3.93
CA ASP A 162 -0.67 9.63 5.09
C ASP A 162 -1.30 10.70 5.98
N GLY A 163 -0.92 10.68 7.24
CA GLY A 163 -1.18 11.77 8.16
C GLY A 163 -0.10 12.86 8.07
N PRO A 164 -0.18 13.86 8.95
CA PRO A 164 0.87 14.88 9.03
C PRO A 164 2.23 14.27 9.30
N GLU A 165 3.26 14.74 8.59
CA GLU A 165 4.64 14.30 8.76
C GLU A 165 5.58 15.47 8.94
N THR A 166 6.61 15.25 9.77
CA THR A 166 7.82 16.06 9.76
C THR A 166 8.85 15.38 8.88
N VAL A 167 9.47 16.14 7.97
CA VAL A 167 10.48 15.60 7.06
C VAL A 167 11.84 15.67 7.74
N GLU A 168 12.22 14.61 8.44
CA GLU A 168 13.54 14.45 9.03
C GLU A 168 14.43 13.60 8.11
N LYS A 169 15.72 13.91 8.09
CA LYS A 169 16.71 13.14 7.33
C LYS A 169 17.84 12.72 8.26
N TYR A 170 18.25 11.45 8.11
CA TYR A 170 19.45 10.92 8.76
C TYR A 170 20.25 10.15 7.70
N PHE A 171 21.57 10.33 7.72
CA PHE A 171 22.48 9.74 6.72
C PHE A 171 22.16 10.20 5.29
N GLY A 172 21.64 11.41 5.15
CA GLY A 172 21.25 12.00 3.86
C GLY A 172 19.95 11.44 3.26
N ARG A 173 19.23 10.59 3.98
CA ARG A 173 18.00 9.95 3.50
C ARG A 173 16.83 10.30 4.42
N LYS A 174 15.64 10.42 3.82
CA LYS A 174 14.40 10.63 4.57
C LYS A 174 14.23 9.51 5.61
N TYR A 175 13.95 9.92 6.85
CA TYR A 175 13.60 8.97 7.92
C TYR A 175 12.15 8.54 7.71
N GLU A 176 11.95 7.56 6.84
CA GLU A 176 10.64 7.13 6.37
C GLU A 176 9.89 6.37 7.45
N HIS A 177 8.74 6.91 7.88
CA HIS A 177 7.89 6.31 8.89
C HIS A 177 6.75 5.48 8.31
N ARG A 178 6.51 5.58 6.99
CA ARG A 178 5.34 4.98 6.36
C ARG A 178 5.75 4.04 5.26
N ASP A 179 5.17 2.83 5.23
CA ASP A 179 5.45 1.83 4.21
C ASP A 179 4.33 1.83 3.15
N GLY A 180 3.60 0.74 2.95
CA GLY A 180 2.56 0.64 1.94
C GLY A 180 1.20 1.16 2.39
N LEU A 181 0.31 1.33 1.43
CA LEU A 181 -1.11 1.55 1.73
C LEU A 181 -1.86 0.22 1.70
N VAL A 182 -1.79 -0.50 0.57
CA VAL A 182 -2.34 -1.86 0.46
C VAL A 182 -1.32 -2.74 -0.24
N ASP A 183 -0.78 -3.71 0.46
CA ASP A 183 0.15 -4.70 -0.10
C ASP A 183 -0.50 -6.08 -0.16
N ILE A 184 -0.22 -6.82 -1.22
CA ILE A 184 -0.82 -8.12 -1.52
C ILE A 184 0.30 -9.11 -1.77
N THR A 185 0.49 -10.07 -0.84
CA THR A 185 1.67 -10.95 -0.82
C THR A 185 1.33 -12.35 -0.35
N ASN A 186 2.35 -13.21 -0.38
CA ASN A 186 2.32 -14.55 0.23
C ASN A 186 1.17 -15.43 -0.27
N GLU A 187 1.06 -15.57 -1.59
CA GLU A 187 0.08 -16.43 -2.25
C GLU A 187 -1.38 -15.98 -2.06
N ALA A 188 -1.60 -14.72 -1.69
CA ALA A 188 -2.94 -14.14 -1.68
C ALA A 188 -3.58 -14.27 -3.07
N ASP A 189 -4.91 -14.40 -3.14
CA ASP A 189 -5.56 -14.66 -4.41
C ASP A 189 -7.02 -14.19 -4.43
N TYR A 190 -7.48 -13.83 -5.64
CA TYR A 190 -8.85 -13.35 -5.87
C TYR A 190 -9.18 -12.11 -5.03
N ILE A 191 -8.41 -11.05 -5.29
CA ILE A 191 -8.51 -9.76 -4.60
C ILE A 191 -9.11 -8.73 -5.56
N THR A 192 -10.09 -7.98 -5.11
CA THR A 192 -10.61 -6.82 -5.84
C THR A 192 -10.51 -5.56 -4.97
N ILE A 193 -9.93 -4.51 -5.54
CA ILE A 193 -9.91 -3.17 -4.95
C ILE A 193 -10.63 -2.23 -5.92
N SER A 194 -11.72 -1.63 -5.47
CA SER A 194 -12.59 -0.84 -6.33
C SER A 194 -13.03 0.47 -5.69
N TYR A 195 -13.24 1.48 -6.52
CA TYR A 195 -13.78 2.78 -6.10
C TYR A 195 -13.10 3.37 -4.87
N SER A 196 -11.80 3.14 -4.73
CA SER A 196 -11.03 3.62 -3.58
C SER A 196 -10.07 4.73 -3.99
N THR A 197 -9.69 5.57 -3.03
CA THR A 197 -8.73 6.66 -3.25
C THR A 197 -7.43 6.37 -2.54
N PHE A 198 -6.33 6.68 -3.21
CA PHE A 198 -4.97 6.58 -2.69
C PHE A 198 -4.30 7.93 -2.91
N GLU A 199 -4.03 8.65 -1.84
CA GLU A 199 -3.55 10.04 -1.92
C GLU A 199 -2.36 10.28 -1.00
N ASN A 200 -1.46 11.17 -1.44
CA ASN A 200 -0.37 11.69 -0.62
C ASN A 200 0.42 10.60 0.10
N HIS A 201 1.06 9.74 -0.69
CA HIS A 201 1.85 8.62 -0.18
C HIS A 201 2.96 8.25 -1.17
N ASN A 202 4.00 7.58 -0.67
CA ASN A 202 5.14 7.17 -1.49
C ASN A 202 4.93 5.78 -2.12
N LYS A 203 5.02 4.71 -1.33
CA LYS A 203 5.01 3.31 -1.78
C LYS A 203 3.61 2.72 -1.70
N THR A 204 2.79 2.92 -2.72
CA THR A 204 1.33 2.76 -2.59
C THR A 204 0.88 1.30 -2.50
N MET A 205 1.25 0.46 -3.49
CA MET A 205 0.74 -0.91 -3.56
C MET A 205 1.77 -1.87 -4.14
N LEU A 206 2.19 -2.85 -3.35
CA LEU A 206 3.08 -3.92 -3.76
C LEU A 206 2.28 -5.22 -3.90
N ILE A 207 2.37 -5.85 -5.06
CA ILE A 207 1.78 -7.17 -5.34
C ILE A 207 2.93 -8.13 -5.62
N GLY A 208 3.21 -9.05 -4.68
CA GLY A 208 4.37 -9.91 -4.72
C GLY A 208 5.58 -9.30 -4.00
N SER A 209 6.02 -9.95 -2.93
CA SER A 209 6.99 -9.38 -1.97
C SER A 209 8.44 -9.42 -2.45
N SER A 210 8.81 -10.40 -3.26
CA SER A 210 10.20 -10.65 -3.64
C SER A 210 10.30 -11.43 -4.94
N ASP A 211 11.37 -11.20 -5.71
CA ASP A 211 11.68 -11.99 -6.90
C ASP A 211 11.94 -13.46 -6.58
N SER A 212 12.37 -13.76 -5.37
CA SER A 212 12.64 -15.14 -4.93
C SER A 212 11.41 -15.89 -4.38
N LYS A 213 10.29 -15.20 -4.20
CA LYS A 213 9.05 -15.81 -3.70
C LYS A 213 8.29 -16.52 -4.83
N ILE A 214 8.88 -17.56 -5.39
CA ILE A 214 8.34 -18.28 -6.55
C ILE A 214 7.02 -19.01 -6.26
N SER A 215 6.68 -19.24 -4.99
CA SER A 215 5.38 -19.78 -4.60
C SER A 215 4.20 -18.85 -4.93
N ASP A 216 4.47 -17.58 -5.23
CA ASP A 216 3.45 -16.64 -5.71
C ASP A 216 3.04 -16.91 -7.16
N GLU A 217 3.81 -17.71 -7.91
CA GLU A 217 3.48 -18.04 -9.30
C GLU A 217 2.17 -18.82 -9.37
N GLY A 218 1.27 -18.38 -10.25
CA GLY A 218 -0.08 -18.94 -10.34
C GLY A 218 -1.06 -18.43 -9.29
N LYS A 219 -0.62 -17.52 -8.44
CA LYS A 219 -1.43 -16.81 -7.42
C LYS A 219 -1.49 -15.33 -7.74
N LEU A 220 -1.96 -14.52 -6.81
CA LEU A 220 -2.02 -13.08 -6.93
C LEU A 220 -2.87 -12.63 -8.14
N HIS A 221 -4.06 -13.21 -8.27
CA HIS A 221 -5.08 -12.72 -9.20
C HIS A 221 -5.76 -11.51 -8.57
N VAL A 222 -5.53 -10.34 -9.13
CA VAL A 222 -5.98 -9.06 -8.56
C VAL A 222 -6.69 -8.25 -9.62
N THR A 223 -7.80 -7.62 -9.24
CA THR A 223 -8.52 -6.66 -10.05
C THR A 223 -8.54 -5.31 -9.36
N LEU A 224 -8.08 -4.27 -10.07
CA LEU A 224 -8.07 -2.89 -9.61
C LEU A 224 -8.92 -2.06 -10.56
N HIS A 225 -10.07 -1.53 -10.10
CA HIS A 225 -10.92 -0.75 -10.97
C HIS A 225 -11.59 0.44 -10.29
N HIS A 226 -11.76 1.50 -11.05
CA HIS A 226 -12.40 2.74 -10.63
C HIS A 226 -11.74 3.38 -9.40
N ASN A 227 -10.44 3.17 -9.23
CA ASN A 227 -9.69 3.77 -8.15
C ASN A 227 -9.08 5.11 -8.58
N TYR A 228 -8.93 6.00 -7.62
CA TYR A 228 -8.27 7.28 -7.78
C TYR A 228 -6.90 7.26 -7.11
N PHE A 229 -5.85 7.36 -7.92
CA PHE A 229 -4.46 7.51 -7.44
C PHE A 229 -4.06 8.97 -7.64
N HIS A 230 -3.95 9.72 -6.55
CA HIS A 230 -3.72 11.15 -6.59
C HIS A 230 -2.53 11.56 -5.74
N ASN A 231 -1.54 12.19 -6.35
CA ASN A 231 -0.32 12.64 -5.68
C ASN A 231 0.35 11.50 -4.89
N VAL A 232 0.49 10.38 -5.53
CA VAL A 232 1.23 9.21 -5.05
C VAL A 232 2.46 8.98 -5.92
N VAL A 233 3.55 8.57 -5.29
CA VAL A 233 4.84 8.58 -5.96
C VAL A 233 5.02 7.38 -6.89
N GLN A 234 4.77 6.17 -6.38
CA GLN A 234 5.13 4.94 -7.08
C GLN A 234 4.29 3.75 -6.64
N ARG A 235 4.42 2.64 -7.39
CA ARG A 235 3.75 1.36 -7.11
C ARG A 235 2.22 1.47 -7.20
N LEU A 236 1.75 1.68 -8.41
CA LEU A 236 0.32 1.93 -8.68
C LEU A 236 -0.33 0.90 -9.61
N PRO A 237 -0.09 -0.41 -9.46
CA PRO A 237 0.77 -1.13 -8.51
C PRO A 237 2.16 -1.50 -9.06
N ARG A 238 3.07 -1.95 -8.20
CA ARG A 238 4.25 -2.72 -8.60
C ARG A 238 3.95 -4.20 -8.42
N VAL A 239 4.18 -5.01 -9.47
CA VAL A 239 3.75 -6.41 -9.50
C VAL A 239 4.90 -7.36 -9.74
N ARG A 240 4.89 -8.48 -9.02
CA ARG A 240 5.68 -9.70 -9.30
C ARG A 240 4.73 -10.88 -9.36
N PHE A 241 4.89 -11.76 -10.34
CA PHE A 241 4.14 -13.02 -10.54
C PHE A 241 2.64 -12.87 -10.81
N GLY A 242 1.98 -11.84 -10.30
CA GLY A 242 0.53 -11.71 -10.33
C GLY A 242 -0.06 -11.51 -11.72
N GLN A 243 -1.27 -12.03 -11.92
CA GLN A 243 -2.17 -11.66 -13.02
C GLN A 243 -3.07 -10.54 -12.54
N VAL A 244 -2.81 -9.33 -12.99
CA VAL A 244 -3.45 -8.12 -12.47
C VAL A 244 -4.21 -7.40 -13.57
N HIS A 245 -5.52 -7.27 -13.40
CA HIS A 245 -6.38 -6.49 -14.28
C HIS A 245 -6.54 -5.08 -13.72
N VAL A 246 -6.07 -4.09 -14.47
CA VAL A 246 -6.10 -2.67 -14.09
C VAL A 246 -7.00 -1.94 -15.09
N TYR A 247 -8.24 -1.60 -14.71
CA TYR A 247 -9.15 -0.95 -15.62
C TYR A 247 -9.96 0.19 -14.99
N ASN A 248 -10.25 1.17 -15.78
CA ASN A 248 -11.06 2.34 -15.41
C ASN A 248 -10.55 3.08 -14.17
N ASN A 249 -9.26 3.06 -13.91
CA ASN A 249 -8.66 3.85 -12.85
C ASN A 249 -8.27 5.24 -13.36
N TYR A 250 -8.25 6.20 -12.46
CA TYR A 250 -7.78 7.55 -12.74
C TYR A 250 -6.53 7.84 -11.91
N PHE A 251 -5.44 8.20 -12.61
CA PHE A 251 -4.15 8.55 -12.03
C PHE A 251 -3.91 10.04 -12.26
N ALA A 252 -3.66 10.79 -11.22
CA ALA A 252 -3.40 12.22 -11.35
C ALA A 252 -2.26 12.68 -10.45
N SER A 253 -1.43 13.58 -10.95
CA SER A 253 -0.40 14.25 -10.16
C SER A 253 -0.39 15.73 -10.52
N ASP A 254 -0.51 16.58 -9.51
CA ASP A 254 -0.65 18.03 -9.69
C ASP A 254 0.70 18.74 -9.80
N THR A 255 1.80 18.06 -9.44
CA THR A 255 3.14 18.66 -9.31
C THR A 255 4.25 17.70 -9.72
N THR A 256 5.35 18.29 -10.22
CA THR A 256 6.60 17.58 -10.49
C THR A 256 7.59 17.65 -9.32
N ASN A 257 7.26 18.40 -8.29
CA ASN A 257 8.12 18.69 -7.15
C ASN A 257 7.45 18.29 -5.84
N GLY A 258 8.26 18.16 -4.80
CA GLY A 258 7.79 17.92 -3.44
C GLY A 258 7.82 16.45 -3.07
N GLU A 259 7.29 16.19 -1.90
CA GLU A 259 7.39 14.89 -1.25
C GLU A 259 6.61 13.78 -1.98
N TYR A 260 5.49 14.15 -2.60
CA TYR A 260 4.61 13.20 -3.29
C TYR A 260 4.66 13.35 -4.81
N ALA A 261 5.79 13.80 -5.35
CA ALA A 261 5.98 13.90 -6.79
C ALA A 261 5.96 12.52 -7.44
N TYR A 262 5.09 12.36 -8.43
CA TYR A 262 4.91 11.11 -9.17
C TYR A 262 6.22 10.66 -9.85
N ALA A 263 6.49 9.37 -9.74
CA ALA A 263 7.62 8.73 -10.43
C ALA A 263 7.18 7.76 -11.53
N TYR A 264 6.35 6.78 -11.20
CA TYR A 264 5.77 5.85 -12.16
C TYR A 264 4.48 5.22 -11.61
N ALA A 265 3.66 4.64 -12.48
CA ALA A 265 2.44 3.93 -12.09
C ALA A 265 2.63 2.41 -12.06
N LEU A 266 2.70 1.78 -13.23
CA LEU A 266 2.78 0.32 -13.33
C LEU A 266 4.23 -0.15 -13.24
N GLY A 267 4.57 -0.88 -12.18
CA GLY A 267 5.86 -1.54 -12.03
C GLY A 267 5.78 -2.97 -12.54
N VAL A 268 6.48 -3.25 -13.64
CA VAL A 268 6.48 -4.55 -14.30
C VAL A 268 7.66 -5.38 -13.77
N GLY A 269 7.40 -6.14 -12.74
CA GLY A 269 8.38 -6.97 -12.06
C GLY A 269 8.47 -8.39 -12.62
N LYS A 270 9.29 -9.21 -11.96
CA LYS A 270 9.56 -10.58 -12.38
C LYS A 270 8.27 -11.36 -12.57
N ASN A 271 8.10 -11.92 -13.77
CA ASN A 271 6.97 -12.77 -14.17
C ASN A 271 5.58 -12.15 -13.93
N SER A 272 5.51 -10.82 -13.84
CA SER A 272 4.22 -10.14 -13.73
C SER A 272 3.45 -10.19 -15.04
N GLN A 273 2.13 -10.23 -14.94
CA GLN A 273 1.20 -10.31 -16.07
C GLN A 273 0.08 -9.28 -15.90
N ILE A 274 0.41 -8.02 -16.13
CA ILE A 274 -0.54 -6.92 -16.00
C ILE A 274 -1.31 -6.73 -17.30
N TYR A 275 -2.64 -6.64 -17.19
CA TYR A 275 -3.54 -6.28 -18.27
C TYR A 275 -4.20 -4.95 -17.90
N ALA A 276 -3.79 -3.87 -18.55
CA ALA A 276 -4.25 -2.51 -18.25
C ALA A 276 -5.11 -1.96 -19.40
N GLU A 277 -6.35 -1.60 -19.13
CA GLU A 277 -7.26 -1.09 -20.15
C GLU A 277 -8.14 0.04 -19.66
N ASN A 278 -8.42 0.97 -20.55
CA ASN A 278 -9.35 2.07 -20.32
C ASN A 278 -9.07 2.84 -19.03
N ASN A 279 -7.80 3.06 -18.72
CA ASN A 279 -7.38 3.94 -17.63
C ASN A 279 -7.09 5.34 -18.17
N VAL A 280 -7.17 6.32 -17.29
CA VAL A 280 -6.84 7.71 -17.61
C VAL A 280 -5.77 8.20 -16.65
N ALA A 281 -4.74 8.86 -17.18
CA ALA A 281 -3.68 9.49 -16.41
C ALA A 281 -3.52 10.95 -16.82
N ASP A 282 -3.53 11.84 -15.83
CA ASP A 282 -3.24 13.27 -15.99
C ASP A 282 -2.07 13.61 -15.08
N ILE A 283 -0.85 13.56 -15.63
CA ILE A 283 0.40 13.71 -14.86
C ILE A 283 1.12 14.95 -15.34
N VAL A 284 1.07 16.02 -14.54
CA VAL A 284 1.72 17.29 -14.88
C VAL A 284 3.23 17.11 -15.04
N GLY A 285 3.77 17.58 -16.15
CA GLY A 285 5.21 17.62 -16.40
C GLY A 285 5.88 16.28 -16.74
N LYS A 286 5.11 15.23 -16.97
CA LYS A 286 5.61 13.91 -17.36
C LYS A 286 5.03 13.46 -18.69
N ASP A 287 5.81 12.70 -19.45
CA ASP A 287 5.28 12.05 -20.65
C ASP A 287 4.82 10.61 -20.35
N TYR A 288 4.22 9.97 -21.36
CA TYR A 288 3.62 8.65 -21.22
C TYR A 288 4.63 7.56 -20.83
N THR A 289 5.91 7.71 -21.15
CA THR A 289 6.92 6.70 -20.82
C THR A 289 7.09 6.53 -19.32
N SER A 290 6.72 7.54 -18.53
CA SER A 290 6.76 7.48 -17.07
C SER A 290 5.70 6.54 -16.47
N PHE A 291 4.66 6.19 -17.24
CA PHE A 291 3.55 5.39 -16.71
C PHE A 291 3.96 3.96 -16.37
N VAL A 292 4.94 3.42 -17.07
CA VAL A 292 5.42 2.04 -16.92
C VAL A 292 6.91 2.04 -16.59
N LYS A 293 7.26 1.36 -15.51
CA LYS A 293 8.66 1.11 -15.15
C LYS A 293 8.93 -0.39 -15.09
N VAL A 294 9.98 -0.85 -15.76
CA VAL A 294 10.33 -2.27 -15.84
C VAL A 294 11.32 -2.63 -14.74
N PHE A 295 10.96 -3.65 -13.96
CA PHE A 295 11.80 -4.23 -12.90
C PHE A 295 12.06 -5.72 -13.17
N GLY A 296 12.58 -6.02 -14.35
CA GLY A 296 12.88 -7.38 -14.77
C GLY A 296 11.72 -8.16 -15.37
N GLY A 297 10.53 -7.58 -15.45
CA GLY A 297 9.38 -8.19 -16.12
C GLY A 297 9.48 -8.10 -17.64
N LYS A 298 8.69 -8.91 -18.36
CA LYS A 298 8.76 -9.05 -19.82
C LYS A 298 7.43 -8.85 -20.52
N GLN A 299 6.32 -8.86 -19.78
CA GLN A 299 4.98 -8.85 -20.36
C GLN A 299 4.13 -7.71 -19.79
N LEU A 300 3.36 -7.08 -20.67
CA LEU A 300 2.35 -6.10 -20.33
C LEU A 300 1.39 -5.97 -21.51
N THR A 301 0.10 -6.04 -21.26
CA THR A 301 -0.91 -5.67 -22.25
C THR A 301 -1.55 -4.35 -21.86
N THR A 302 -1.61 -3.41 -22.80
CA THR A 302 -2.28 -2.13 -22.63
C THR A 302 -3.26 -1.88 -23.76
N VAL A 303 -4.50 -1.51 -23.41
CA VAL A 303 -5.58 -1.25 -24.38
C VAL A 303 -6.32 0.03 -24.00
N ASN A 304 -6.43 0.98 -24.91
CA ASN A 304 -7.21 2.22 -24.75
C ASN A 304 -6.89 3.00 -23.45
N ASN A 305 -5.65 3.13 -23.09
CA ASN A 305 -5.26 3.98 -21.96
C ASN A 305 -4.94 5.39 -22.46
N MET A 306 -5.41 6.39 -21.74
CA MET A 306 -5.18 7.80 -22.06
C MET A 306 -4.16 8.40 -21.10
N PHE A 307 -3.15 9.05 -21.65
CA PHE A 307 -2.15 9.76 -20.87
C PHE A 307 -2.05 11.22 -21.33
N ASN A 308 -2.32 12.16 -20.44
CA ASN A 308 -2.34 13.60 -20.71
C ASN A 308 -3.16 13.93 -21.99
N GLY A 309 -4.35 13.36 -22.08
CA GLY A 309 -5.30 13.64 -23.16
C GLY A 309 -5.11 12.85 -24.44
N GLN A 310 -4.15 11.93 -24.50
CA GLN A 310 -3.86 11.13 -25.70
C GLN A 310 -3.95 9.63 -25.42
N ILE A 311 -4.56 8.90 -26.32
CA ILE A 311 -4.54 7.43 -26.29
C ILE A 311 -3.13 6.96 -26.67
N ILE A 312 -2.56 6.12 -25.84
CA ILE A 312 -1.21 5.58 -26.03
C ILE A 312 -1.30 4.08 -26.37
N ASP A 313 -0.84 3.71 -27.54
CA ASP A 313 -0.87 2.32 -27.98
C ASP A 313 0.20 1.47 -27.28
N THR A 314 1.38 2.03 -27.08
CA THR A 314 2.52 1.34 -26.47
C THR A 314 3.24 2.25 -25.50
N PHE A 315 3.25 1.86 -24.21
CA PHE A 315 3.98 2.59 -23.17
C PHE A 315 5.46 2.20 -23.09
N ASN A 316 5.77 0.98 -23.45
CA ASN A 316 7.15 0.47 -23.47
C ASN A 316 7.27 -0.64 -24.51
N ASP A 317 8.07 -0.41 -25.54
CA ASP A 317 8.22 -1.30 -26.71
C ASP A 317 9.07 -2.56 -26.45
N THR A 318 9.69 -2.67 -25.27
CA THR A 318 10.46 -3.86 -24.89
C THR A 318 9.57 -4.96 -24.31
N LEU A 319 8.31 -4.65 -23.98
CA LEU A 319 7.38 -5.59 -23.37
C LEU A 319 6.48 -6.25 -24.41
N THR A 320 6.21 -7.53 -24.23
CA THR A 320 5.29 -8.31 -25.07
C THR A 320 3.94 -8.48 -24.38
N PRO A 321 2.85 -8.71 -25.15
CA PRO A 321 1.54 -8.92 -24.54
C PRO A 321 1.49 -10.12 -23.61
N VAL A 322 0.63 -10.05 -22.59
CA VAL A 322 0.28 -11.21 -21.76
C VAL A 322 -0.54 -12.23 -22.56
N ASP A 323 -0.55 -13.47 -22.15
CA ASP A 323 -1.24 -14.57 -22.82
C ASP A 323 -2.62 -14.91 -22.22
N TRP A 324 -3.12 -14.06 -21.34
CA TRP A 324 -4.44 -14.22 -20.73
C TRP A 324 -5.31 -12.98 -20.97
N LYS A 325 -6.62 -13.16 -20.83
CA LYS A 325 -7.59 -12.08 -20.88
C LYS A 325 -8.43 -12.07 -19.60
N PRO A 326 -8.77 -10.88 -19.09
CA PRO A 326 -9.65 -10.79 -17.93
C PRO A 326 -11.02 -11.38 -18.17
N GLU A 327 -11.55 -12.09 -17.18
CA GLU A 327 -12.88 -12.72 -17.22
C GLU A 327 -13.76 -12.27 -16.04
N LEU A 328 -13.13 -11.91 -14.92
CA LEU A 328 -13.81 -11.59 -13.66
C LEU A 328 -14.03 -10.08 -13.54
N PHE A 329 -14.88 -9.53 -14.40
CA PHE A 329 -15.28 -8.12 -14.35
C PHE A 329 -16.72 -7.96 -14.85
N THR A 330 -17.38 -6.87 -14.46
CA THR A 330 -18.76 -6.63 -14.83
C THR A 330 -18.88 -5.80 -16.12
N LYS A 331 -18.19 -4.65 -16.18
CA LYS A 331 -18.29 -3.72 -17.29
C LYS A 331 -17.04 -2.86 -17.38
N ILE A 332 -16.55 -2.65 -18.58
CA ILE A 332 -15.48 -1.68 -18.86
C ILE A 332 -16.13 -0.37 -19.34
N ASP A 333 -15.96 0.71 -18.60
CA ASP A 333 -16.45 2.03 -19.00
C ASP A 333 -15.59 2.59 -20.15
N PRO A 334 -16.20 3.33 -21.08
CA PRO A 334 -15.43 4.05 -22.09
C PRO A 334 -14.42 5.00 -21.46
N VAL A 335 -13.25 5.13 -22.06
CA VAL A 335 -12.14 5.91 -21.48
C VAL A 335 -12.52 7.38 -21.20
N ASN A 336 -13.38 7.97 -22.04
CA ASN A 336 -13.83 9.36 -21.87
C ASN A 336 -14.79 9.59 -20.70
N GLU A 337 -15.30 8.52 -20.09
CA GLU A 337 -16.20 8.62 -18.93
C GLU A 337 -15.47 8.34 -17.59
N VAL A 338 -14.25 7.82 -17.65
CA VAL A 338 -13.53 7.31 -16.47
C VAL A 338 -13.23 8.40 -15.45
N LYS A 339 -12.61 9.49 -15.87
CA LYS A 339 -12.22 10.58 -14.97
C LYS A 339 -13.40 11.11 -14.16
N GLU A 340 -14.50 11.44 -14.84
CA GLU A 340 -15.69 11.97 -14.18
C GLU A 340 -16.31 10.97 -13.22
N ASN A 341 -16.44 9.70 -13.62
CA ASN A 341 -16.99 8.65 -12.79
C ASN A 341 -16.16 8.43 -11.53
N VAL A 342 -14.84 8.31 -11.69
CA VAL A 342 -13.93 8.07 -10.56
C VAL A 342 -13.92 9.26 -9.59
N LEU A 343 -13.81 10.48 -10.09
CA LEU A 343 -13.82 11.67 -9.22
C LEU A 343 -15.13 11.84 -8.45
N ARG A 344 -16.25 11.40 -9.03
CA ARG A 344 -17.56 11.48 -8.37
C ARG A 344 -17.75 10.39 -7.32
N ASN A 345 -17.30 9.17 -7.58
CA ASN A 345 -17.74 7.99 -6.84
C ASN A 345 -16.66 7.32 -5.99
N ALA A 346 -15.37 7.53 -6.27
CA ALA A 346 -14.32 6.87 -5.50
C ALA A 346 -14.13 7.47 -4.11
N GLY A 347 -13.71 6.60 -3.18
CA GLY A 347 -13.40 6.99 -1.83
C GLY A 347 -14.52 6.75 -0.82
N ALA A 348 -14.16 6.87 0.45
CA ALA A 348 -15.08 6.77 1.57
C ALA A 348 -16.13 7.89 1.53
N ASN A 349 -17.33 7.60 2.01
CA ASN A 349 -18.48 8.51 2.06
C ASN A 349 -19.06 8.88 0.68
N ASN A 350 -18.78 8.10 -0.35
CA ASN A 350 -19.23 8.34 -1.72
C ASN A 350 -20.13 7.23 -2.31
N ILE A 351 -20.54 6.27 -1.50
CA ILE A 351 -21.29 5.09 -1.99
C ILE A 351 -22.65 5.44 -2.61
N ASN A 352 -23.31 6.47 -2.10
CA ASN A 352 -24.70 6.83 -2.49
C ASN A 352 -24.79 8.19 -3.19
N ARG A 353 -23.81 8.59 -3.96
CA ARG A 353 -23.84 9.85 -4.72
C ARG A 353 -24.17 9.64 -6.17
#